data_f5a07280b4c5b3e8514c35500a0a66cc
#
_entry.id   f5a07280b4c5b3e8514c35500a0a66cc
#
_cell.length_a   1.000
_cell.length_b   1.000
_cell.length_c   1.000
_cell.angle_alpha   90.00
_cell.angle_beta   90.00
_cell.angle_gamma   90.00
#
_symmetry.space_group_name_H-M   'P 1'
#
loop_
_entity.id
_entity.type
_entity.pdbx_description
1 polymer ?
#
loop_
_entity_poly.entity_id
_entity_poly.type
_entity_poly.pdbx_seq_one_letter_code
_entity_poly.pdbx_strand_id
1 'polypeptide(L)'
;LWHVLLGRHKIDDVNGEYPDLTDGQRAGSFTRDIRVKTRTLPRDAAGRVVHHMYNSDAFWLTQWNLNVLWGLGWPEMPDEMSASLIRYADNGGLIPRGPCAGGYTYIMSGCPATPLIVSAYNKGLMRKCDPMHAFRTMQRNHMPGGMQGIGEFYLEHGYQPKNAGMTIESNFQDWALAQMAVRLGLEDKAAYFGNRSHGWRKLYRPDQQLLFPKDEQGQWLHDDPLRGTGSIEANAWQATWGVSHELPTLATLMGGYDKFCEKLNYAFEQAAPQDFVFGYGQGYVSYANQPGCSNAHVFSWGGKPWLTQYWVRRVNEQAYGGTTPDRGYGGHDEDQGQMGGVSALMSIGLFSTRGTAAARPVYEILSLIH
;
A
#
# COMPACT_ATOMS: atom_id res chain seq x y z
N LEU A 1 1.21 -19.36 1.58
CA LEU A 1 1.89 -18.92 2.81
C LEU A 1 3.42 -18.87 2.66
N TRP A 2 4.05 -19.83 1.95
CA TRP A 2 5.49 -19.80 1.73
C TRP A 2 5.96 -18.53 0.99
N HIS A 3 5.25 -18.12 -0.04
CA HIS A 3 5.56 -16.90 -0.79
C HIS A 3 5.51 -15.60 0.04
N VAL A 4 4.73 -15.57 1.10
CA VAL A 4 4.56 -14.37 1.96
C VAL A 4 5.87 -13.88 2.59
N LEU A 5 6.85 -14.77 2.75
CA LEU A 5 8.18 -14.45 3.25
C LEU A 5 9.25 -14.37 2.16
N LEU A 6 8.91 -14.67 0.90
CA LEU A 6 9.84 -14.50 -0.22
C LEU A 6 10.24 -13.03 -0.41
N GLY A 7 11.43 -12.81 -0.90
CA GLY A 7 11.95 -11.47 -1.16
C GLY A 7 12.29 -10.65 0.08
N ARG A 8 12.08 -11.19 1.28
CA ARG A 8 12.45 -10.53 2.55
C ARG A 8 13.81 -11.04 3.00
N HIS A 9 14.84 -10.68 2.26
CA HIS A 9 16.18 -11.16 2.49
C HIS A 9 16.92 -10.29 3.49
N LYS A 10 17.48 -10.91 4.51
CA LYS A 10 18.46 -10.25 5.39
C LYS A 10 19.71 -9.93 4.59
N ILE A 11 20.24 -8.73 4.77
CA ILE A 11 21.44 -8.26 4.10
C ILE A 11 22.61 -8.00 5.05
N ASP A 12 22.38 -8.17 6.34
CA ASP A 12 23.41 -8.11 7.37
C ASP A 12 24.06 -9.49 7.55
N ASP A 13 25.35 -9.46 7.85
CA ASP A 13 26.13 -10.64 8.17
C ASP A 13 25.95 -11.04 9.64
N VAL A 14 26.45 -12.23 10.02
CA VAL A 14 26.39 -12.80 11.39
C VAL A 14 27.01 -11.88 12.44
N ASN A 15 27.99 -11.07 12.06
CA ASN A 15 28.63 -10.08 12.92
C ASN A 15 27.83 -8.76 13.01
N GLY A 16 26.68 -8.65 12.33
CA GLY A 16 25.83 -7.45 12.29
C GLY A 16 26.33 -6.37 11.34
N GLU A 17 27.32 -6.62 10.51
CA GLU A 17 27.74 -5.70 9.44
C GLU A 17 26.79 -5.80 8.24
N TYR A 18 26.53 -4.65 7.60
CA TYR A 18 25.69 -4.59 6.41
C TYR A 18 26.16 -3.50 5.43
N PRO A 19 25.93 -3.68 4.12
CA PRO A 19 26.22 -2.67 3.12
C PRO A 19 25.23 -1.51 3.22
N ASP A 20 25.73 -0.29 3.15
CA ASP A 20 24.96 0.94 3.04
C ASP A 20 25.31 1.66 1.74
N LEU A 21 24.34 1.71 0.82
CA LEU A 21 24.44 2.37 -0.48
C LEU A 21 23.63 3.68 -0.52
N THR A 22 23.16 4.17 0.61
CA THR A 22 22.36 5.40 0.66
C THR A 22 23.21 6.67 0.47
N ASP A 23 24.54 6.59 0.66
CA ASP A 23 25.43 7.72 0.48
C ASP A 23 25.50 8.16 -0.98
N GLY A 24 25.21 9.43 -1.23
CA GLY A 24 25.11 9.99 -2.57
C GLY A 24 23.78 9.78 -3.29
N GLN A 25 22.87 8.96 -2.76
CA GLN A 25 21.51 8.85 -3.29
C GLN A 25 20.65 10.04 -2.88
N ARG A 26 19.88 10.57 -3.83
CA ARG A 26 18.91 11.66 -3.60
C ARG A 26 17.53 11.17 -3.96
N ALA A 27 16.50 11.72 -3.30
CA ALA A 27 15.13 11.42 -3.63
C ALA A 27 14.84 11.63 -5.13
N GLY A 28 14.26 10.59 -5.75
CA GLY A 28 13.86 10.62 -7.16
C GLY A 28 14.98 10.45 -8.18
N SER A 29 16.20 10.14 -7.76
CA SER A 29 17.29 9.89 -8.72
C SER A 29 18.20 8.74 -8.31
N PHE A 30 18.54 7.91 -9.30
CA PHE A 30 19.70 7.02 -9.23
C PHE A 30 20.94 7.85 -9.53
N THR A 31 21.77 8.09 -8.56
CA THR A 31 23.05 8.76 -8.79
C THR A 31 24.12 7.73 -9.19
N ARG A 32 25.04 8.10 -10.08
CA ARG A 32 26.16 7.25 -10.46
C ARG A 32 27.29 7.22 -9.42
N ASP A 33 27.21 8.10 -8.41
CA ASP A 33 28.24 8.32 -7.40
C ASP A 33 27.91 7.64 -6.07
N ILE A 34 27.20 6.50 -6.13
CA ILE A 34 26.90 5.72 -4.93
C ILE A 34 28.19 5.20 -4.33
N ARG A 35 28.37 5.50 -3.03
CA ARG A 35 29.50 5.00 -2.26
C ARG A 35 29.03 3.93 -1.31
N VAL A 36 29.59 2.74 -1.46
CA VAL A 36 29.31 1.64 -0.53
C VAL A 36 30.07 1.89 0.76
N LYS A 37 29.33 1.89 1.86
CA LYS A 37 29.88 1.90 3.22
C LYS A 37 29.50 0.63 3.94
N THR A 38 30.35 0.08 4.76
CA THR A 38 30.00 -0.95 5.72
C THR A 38 29.57 -0.28 7.02
N ARG A 39 28.39 -0.65 7.51
CA ARG A 39 27.87 -0.20 8.81
C ARG A 39 27.60 -1.39 9.70
N THR A 40 27.49 -1.13 10.99
CA THR A 40 27.22 -2.14 12.01
C THR A 40 25.88 -1.86 12.68
N LEU A 41 25.10 -2.90 12.87
CA LEU A 41 23.83 -2.86 13.60
C LEU A 41 24.05 -2.66 15.11
N PRO A 42 23.10 -1.99 15.79
CA PRO A 42 23.16 -1.85 17.24
C PRO A 42 23.03 -3.23 17.91
N ARG A 43 23.70 -3.36 19.07
CA ARG A 43 23.65 -4.56 19.90
C ARG A 43 23.02 -4.28 21.24
N ASP A 44 22.34 -5.27 21.78
CA ASP A 44 21.82 -5.26 23.14
C ASP A 44 22.93 -5.48 24.17
N ALA A 45 22.58 -5.42 25.46
CA ALA A 45 23.52 -5.65 26.54
C ALA A 45 24.14 -7.06 26.56
N ALA A 46 23.53 -8.03 25.90
CA ALA A 46 24.04 -9.38 25.72
C ALA A 46 24.90 -9.53 24.44
N GLY A 47 25.14 -8.45 23.70
CA GLY A 47 25.94 -8.44 22.48
C GLY A 47 25.20 -8.94 21.24
N ARG A 48 23.89 -9.21 21.31
CA ARG A 48 23.07 -9.66 20.18
C ARG A 48 22.60 -8.47 19.35
N VAL A 49 22.50 -8.66 18.03
CA VAL A 49 21.95 -7.67 17.11
C VAL A 49 20.51 -7.35 17.51
N VAL A 50 20.17 -6.06 17.63
CA VAL A 50 18.83 -5.62 18.05
C VAL A 50 17.77 -5.90 16.98
N HIS A 51 18.13 -5.70 15.70
CA HIS A 51 17.28 -5.98 14.54
C HIS A 51 18.16 -6.33 13.34
N HIS A 52 17.55 -6.89 12.31
CA HIS A 52 18.22 -7.16 11.04
C HIS A 52 17.94 -6.08 9.99
N MET A 53 18.79 -6.01 8.96
CA MET A 53 18.53 -5.22 7.76
C MET A 53 17.89 -6.10 6.69
N TYR A 54 16.90 -5.56 6.01
CA TYR A 54 16.16 -6.30 4.98
C TYR A 54 16.16 -5.60 3.64
N ASN A 55 16.26 -6.37 2.58
CA ASN A 55 15.79 -6.00 1.25
C ASN A 55 14.29 -6.27 1.15
N SER A 56 13.60 -5.44 0.42
CA SER A 56 12.29 -5.69 -0.15
C SER A 56 11.96 -4.58 -1.13
N ASP A 57 12.19 -4.80 -2.39
CA ASP A 57 11.90 -3.84 -3.45
C ASP A 57 10.42 -3.75 -3.81
N ALA A 58 9.59 -4.71 -3.35
CA ALA A 58 8.15 -4.75 -3.59
C ALA A 58 7.34 -4.43 -2.33
N PHE A 59 7.27 -3.14 -1.95
CA PHE A 59 6.42 -2.65 -0.85
C PHE A 59 5.12 -2.00 -1.31
N TRP A 60 4.98 -1.73 -2.58
CA TRP A 60 3.84 -1.00 -3.12
C TRP A 60 2.51 -1.71 -2.79
N LEU A 61 1.58 -0.99 -2.17
CA LEU A 61 0.25 -1.45 -1.77
C LEU A 61 0.21 -2.68 -0.82
N THR A 62 1.28 -2.92 -0.02
CA THR A 62 1.31 -4.02 0.97
C THR A 62 0.24 -3.90 2.06
N GLN A 63 -0.43 -2.76 2.19
CA GLN A 63 -1.52 -2.58 3.15
C GLN A 63 -2.68 -3.56 2.93
N TRP A 64 -2.87 -4.10 1.72
CA TRP A 64 -3.93 -5.04 1.39
C TRP A 64 -3.51 -6.51 1.41
N ASN A 65 -2.30 -6.78 1.86
CA ASN A 65 -1.76 -8.15 1.90
C ASN A 65 -0.77 -8.33 3.06
N LEU A 66 0.51 -8.06 2.87
CA LEU A 66 1.57 -8.41 3.81
C LEU A 66 1.43 -7.72 5.17
N ASN A 67 1.02 -6.45 5.24
CA ASN A 67 0.85 -5.74 6.51
C ASN A 67 -0.20 -6.40 7.41
N VAL A 68 -1.24 -6.98 6.81
CA VAL A 68 -2.30 -7.71 7.50
C VAL A 68 -1.78 -9.07 7.94
N LEU A 69 -1.27 -9.84 6.99
CA LEU A 69 -0.93 -11.24 7.18
C LEU A 69 0.28 -11.44 8.11
N TRP A 70 1.32 -10.60 7.98
CA TRP A 70 2.46 -10.62 8.89
C TRP A 70 2.05 -10.32 10.33
N GLY A 71 1.18 -9.33 10.52
CA GLY A 71 0.68 -9.00 11.86
C GLY A 71 -0.08 -10.14 12.54
N LEU A 72 -0.68 -11.04 11.76
CA LEU A 72 -1.42 -12.20 12.25
C LEU A 72 -0.49 -13.42 12.46
N GLY A 73 0.32 -13.74 11.46
CA GLY A 73 1.06 -14.99 11.40
C GLY A 73 2.53 -14.90 11.83
N TRP A 74 3.15 -13.74 11.67
CA TRP A 74 4.57 -13.49 11.96
C TRP A 74 4.77 -12.09 12.58
N PRO A 75 4.30 -11.88 13.82
CA PRO A 75 4.26 -10.54 14.44
C PRO A 75 5.65 -9.91 14.65
N GLU A 76 6.73 -10.68 14.58
CA GLU A 76 8.10 -10.20 14.58
C GLU A 76 8.47 -9.49 13.26
N MET A 77 7.86 -9.86 12.13
CA MET A 77 8.21 -9.27 10.82
C MET A 77 7.90 -7.78 10.73
N PRO A 78 6.69 -7.28 11.08
CA PRO A 78 6.44 -5.84 11.07
C PRO A 78 7.35 -5.06 12.03
N ASP A 79 7.79 -5.64 13.14
CA ASP A 79 8.75 -5.03 14.08
C ASP A 79 10.14 -4.90 13.43
N GLU A 80 10.68 -6.01 12.90
CA GLU A 80 11.97 -6.06 12.21
C GLU A 80 12.00 -5.15 10.97
N MET A 81 10.95 -5.22 10.13
CA MET A 81 10.86 -4.39 8.92
C MET A 81 10.78 -2.90 9.27
N SER A 82 10.04 -2.53 10.32
CA SER A 82 9.97 -1.13 10.77
C SER A 82 11.35 -0.63 11.20
N ALA A 83 12.09 -1.43 11.99
CA ALA A 83 13.45 -1.07 12.43
C ALA A 83 14.41 -0.95 11.25
N SER A 84 14.38 -1.89 10.33
CA SER A 84 15.19 -1.86 9.10
C SER A 84 14.92 -0.60 8.28
N LEU A 85 13.64 -0.28 8.00
CA LEU A 85 13.23 0.88 7.21
C LEU A 85 13.65 2.21 7.86
N ILE A 86 13.50 2.32 9.17
CA ILE A 86 13.95 3.51 9.92
C ILE A 86 15.49 3.61 9.87
N ARG A 87 16.20 2.49 9.95
CA ARG A 87 17.67 2.47 9.85
C ARG A 87 18.17 2.96 8.48
N TYR A 88 17.48 2.64 7.38
CA TYR A 88 17.77 3.24 6.08
C TYR A 88 17.65 4.77 6.11
N ALA A 89 16.63 5.28 6.78
CA ALA A 89 16.46 6.73 6.91
C ALA A 89 17.51 7.38 7.80
N ASP A 90 17.96 6.70 8.86
CA ASP A 90 19.06 7.18 9.69
C ASP A 90 20.37 7.29 8.89
N ASN A 91 20.57 6.40 7.93
CA ASN A 91 21.74 6.40 7.06
C ASN A 91 21.66 7.45 5.94
N GLY A 92 20.53 7.47 5.20
CA GLY A 92 20.38 8.23 3.95
C GLY A 92 19.37 9.38 4.01
N GLY A 93 18.68 9.58 5.14
CA GLY A 93 17.75 10.68 5.37
C GLY A 93 16.30 10.41 5.01
N LEU A 94 15.99 9.36 4.23
CA LEU A 94 14.64 8.99 3.83
C LEU A 94 14.36 7.51 4.11
N ILE A 95 13.10 7.19 4.43
CA ILE A 95 12.63 5.80 4.44
C ILE A 95 12.48 5.35 2.98
N PRO A 96 13.06 4.21 2.58
CA PRO A 96 12.99 3.75 1.19
C PRO A 96 11.57 3.37 0.78
N ARG A 97 11.26 3.56 -0.49
CA ARG A 97 10.04 3.04 -1.13
C ARG A 97 10.15 1.53 -1.37
N GLY A 98 11.34 1.09 -1.73
CA GLY A 98 11.74 -0.30 -1.84
C GLY A 98 13.25 -0.39 -1.61
N PRO A 99 13.72 -0.96 -0.47
CA PRO A 99 15.14 -1.13 -0.21
C PRO A 99 15.70 -2.30 -1.01
N CYS A 100 16.84 -2.08 -1.66
CA CYS A 100 17.58 -3.12 -2.35
C CYS A 100 19.08 -2.97 -2.10
N ALA A 101 19.76 -4.06 -1.77
CA ALA A 101 21.20 -4.13 -1.56
C ALA A 101 21.78 -3.04 -0.63
N GLY A 102 20.98 -2.55 0.32
CA GLY A 102 21.39 -1.49 1.24
C GLY A 102 21.13 -0.06 0.74
N GLY A 103 20.42 0.12 -0.38
CA GLY A 103 20.09 1.41 -0.98
C GLY A 103 18.62 1.57 -1.34
N TYR A 104 18.31 2.68 -2.04
CA TYR A 104 16.97 3.02 -2.52
C TYR A 104 16.79 2.62 -3.98
N THR A 105 15.64 2.02 -4.33
CA THR A 105 15.34 1.70 -5.73
C THR A 105 14.55 2.79 -6.44
N TYR A 106 13.74 3.56 -5.73
CA TYR A 106 12.75 4.49 -6.28
C TYR A 106 11.73 3.84 -7.23
N ILE A 107 11.62 2.51 -7.22
CA ILE A 107 10.63 1.76 -8.01
C ILE A 107 9.24 2.07 -7.47
N MET A 108 8.23 2.14 -8.36
CA MET A 108 6.84 2.46 -8.09
C MET A 108 6.64 3.87 -7.51
N SER A 109 5.66 4.05 -6.62
CA SER A 109 5.22 5.37 -6.15
C SER A 109 5.01 5.44 -4.65
N GLY A 110 4.82 6.63 -4.15
CA GLY A 110 4.39 6.93 -2.79
C GLY A 110 5.40 6.59 -1.69
N CYS A 111 4.86 6.40 -0.49
CA CYS A 111 5.57 5.99 0.72
C CYS A 111 4.95 4.71 1.31
N PRO A 112 5.04 3.56 0.65
CA PRO A 112 4.38 2.32 1.09
C PRO A 112 4.87 1.82 2.45
N ALA A 113 6.07 2.22 2.88
CA ALA A 113 6.58 1.93 4.21
C ALA A 113 5.74 2.60 5.33
N THR A 114 5.09 3.75 5.06
CA THR A 114 4.28 4.44 6.07
C THR A 114 3.11 3.59 6.57
N PRO A 115 2.20 3.04 5.74
CA PRO A 115 1.14 2.16 6.22
C PRO A 115 1.66 0.92 6.97
N LEU A 116 2.82 0.38 6.58
CA LEU A 116 3.44 -0.76 7.26
C LEU A 116 3.87 -0.40 8.68
N ILE A 117 4.66 0.66 8.85
CA ILE A 117 5.17 1.11 10.15
C ILE A 117 4.00 1.55 11.06
N VAL A 118 3.03 2.29 10.51
CA VAL A 118 1.83 2.71 11.25
C VAL A 118 1.00 1.50 11.68
N SER A 119 0.82 0.51 10.81
CA SER A 119 0.14 -0.74 11.15
C SER A 119 0.85 -1.49 12.27
N ALA A 120 2.17 -1.60 12.22
CA ALA A 120 2.97 -2.22 13.28
C ALA A 120 2.80 -1.47 14.61
N TYR A 121 2.90 -0.14 14.61
CA TYR A 121 2.71 0.69 15.80
C TYR A 121 1.29 0.55 16.37
N ASN A 122 0.27 0.69 15.54
CA ASN A 122 -1.13 0.67 15.98
C ASN A 122 -1.58 -0.68 16.54
N LYS A 123 -0.96 -1.77 16.11
CA LYS A 123 -1.13 -3.12 16.67
C LYS A 123 -0.32 -3.37 17.95
N GLY A 124 0.60 -2.48 18.33
CA GLY A 124 1.54 -2.68 19.45
C GLY A 124 2.68 -3.67 19.11
N LEU A 125 2.97 -3.86 17.84
CA LEU A 125 4.03 -4.76 17.36
C LEU A 125 5.38 -4.05 17.18
N MET A 126 5.40 -2.72 17.00
CA MET A 126 6.63 -1.94 16.83
C MET A 126 7.32 -1.71 18.18
N ARG A 127 8.34 -2.48 18.49
CA ARG A 127 9.07 -2.48 19.78
C ARG A 127 10.55 -2.10 19.65
N LYS A 128 11.10 -2.23 18.45
CA LYS A 128 12.53 -2.00 18.15
C LYS A 128 12.85 -0.57 17.68
N CYS A 129 11.83 0.28 17.56
CA CYS A 129 11.97 1.67 17.14
C CYS A 129 11.28 2.60 18.15
N ASP A 130 11.86 3.78 18.34
CA ASP A 130 11.18 4.89 19.03
C ASP A 130 10.03 5.42 18.17
N PRO A 131 8.79 5.45 18.68
CA PRO A 131 7.63 5.86 17.89
C PRO A 131 7.69 7.32 17.41
N MET A 132 8.24 8.22 18.23
CA MET A 132 8.37 9.63 17.85
C MET A 132 9.44 9.85 16.79
N HIS A 133 10.53 9.09 16.85
CA HIS A 133 11.56 9.10 15.80
C HIS A 133 10.99 8.55 14.48
N ALA A 134 10.29 7.42 14.52
CA ALA A 134 9.62 6.84 13.36
C ALA A 134 8.61 7.82 12.74
N PHE A 135 7.78 8.47 13.56
CA PHE A 135 6.82 9.47 13.08
C PHE A 135 7.52 10.65 12.37
N ARG A 136 8.54 11.26 13.00
CA ARG A 136 9.28 12.38 12.38
C ARG A 136 9.95 11.98 11.07
N THR A 137 10.45 10.77 10.99
CA THR A 137 11.10 10.23 9.80
C THR A 137 10.10 10.01 8.68
N MET A 138 8.93 9.41 8.97
CA MET A 138 7.83 9.29 8.02
C MET A 138 7.30 10.66 7.58
N GLN A 139 7.13 11.61 8.50
CA GLN A 139 6.70 12.98 8.17
C GLN A 139 7.61 13.61 7.12
N ARG A 140 8.93 13.44 7.22
CA ARG A 140 9.89 13.94 6.21
C ARG A 140 9.62 13.36 4.83
N ASN A 141 9.30 12.07 4.75
CA ASN A 141 8.95 11.41 3.49
C ASN A 141 7.69 11.96 2.84
N HIS A 142 6.77 12.53 3.63
CA HIS A 142 5.49 13.09 3.20
C HIS A 142 5.53 14.60 2.87
N MET A 143 6.72 15.17 2.75
CA MET A 143 6.92 16.57 2.39
C MET A 143 7.67 16.68 1.05
N PRO A 144 7.66 17.85 0.38
CA PRO A 144 8.44 18.07 -0.84
C PRO A 144 9.91 17.69 -0.65
N GLY A 145 10.46 16.98 -1.63
CA GLY A 145 11.79 16.37 -1.53
C GLY A 145 11.84 15.04 -0.76
N GLY A 146 10.73 14.60 -0.21
CA GLY A 146 10.59 13.28 0.41
C GLY A 146 10.24 12.17 -0.58
N MET A 147 10.17 10.93 -0.07
CA MET A 147 9.96 9.74 -0.91
C MET A 147 8.55 9.68 -1.51
N GLN A 148 7.54 10.34 -0.91
CA GLN A 148 6.19 10.39 -1.46
C GLN A 148 6.15 11.02 -2.87
N GLY A 149 7.12 11.86 -3.19
CA GLY A 149 7.25 12.44 -4.52
C GLY A 149 6.23 13.53 -4.82
N ILE A 150 5.65 14.14 -3.78
CA ILE A 150 4.73 15.27 -3.90
C ILE A 150 5.50 16.58 -4.07
N GLY A 151 4.92 17.51 -4.79
CA GLY A 151 5.41 18.89 -4.96
C GLY A 151 4.47 19.93 -4.35
N GLU A 152 4.82 21.20 -4.52
CA GLU A 152 4.02 22.34 -4.04
C GLU A 152 2.59 22.33 -4.59
N PHE A 153 2.41 21.90 -5.85
CA PHE A 153 1.09 21.78 -6.45
C PHE A 153 0.16 20.85 -5.63
N TYR A 154 0.68 19.70 -5.17
CA TYR A 154 -0.11 18.80 -4.34
C TYR A 154 -0.46 19.43 -2.98
N LEU A 155 0.47 20.17 -2.39
CA LEU A 155 0.23 20.84 -1.10
C LEU A 155 -0.86 21.93 -1.23
N GLU A 156 -0.86 22.66 -2.33
CA GLU A 156 -1.82 23.74 -2.59
C GLU A 156 -3.18 23.21 -3.08
N HIS A 157 -3.16 22.24 -4.01
CA HIS A 157 -4.35 21.79 -4.72
C HIS A 157 -4.90 20.45 -4.22
N GLY A 158 -4.13 19.67 -3.45
CA GLY A 158 -4.53 18.40 -2.83
C GLY A 158 -4.61 17.22 -3.78
N TYR A 159 -4.12 17.34 -5.02
CA TYR A 159 -4.00 16.22 -5.96
C TYR A 159 -2.73 16.33 -6.81
N GLN A 160 -2.25 15.20 -7.32
CA GLN A 160 -1.15 15.14 -8.29
C GLN A 160 -1.71 15.35 -9.70
N PRO A 161 -1.25 16.37 -10.43
CA PRO A 161 -1.73 16.58 -11.79
C PRO A 161 -1.32 15.41 -12.69
N LYS A 162 -2.23 15.01 -13.57
CA LYS A 162 -2.08 13.94 -14.55
C LYS A 162 -1.87 12.54 -13.93
N ASN A 163 -2.07 12.41 -12.60
CA ASN A 163 -1.84 11.13 -11.92
C ASN A 163 -2.83 10.90 -10.77
N ALA A 164 -3.99 10.31 -11.08
CA ALA A 164 -5.00 9.95 -10.10
C ALA A 164 -4.51 8.84 -9.15
N GLY A 165 -3.80 7.84 -9.68
CA GLY A 165 -3.26 6.74 -8.88
C GLY A 165 -2.35 7.24 -7.76
N MET A 166 -1.42 8.14 -8.08
CA MET A 166 -0.53 8.73 -7.08
C MET A 166 -1.27 9.60 -6.06
N THR A 167 -2.36 10.28 -6.46
CA THR A 167 -3.19 11.05 -5.52
C THR A 167 -3.88 10.13 -4.53
N ILE A 168 -4.53 9.06 -5.01
CA ILE A 168 -5.24 8.07 -4.18
C ILE A 168 -4.28 7.46 -3.17
N GLU A 169 -3.12 7.03 -3.62
CA GLU A 169 -2.09 6.42 -2.79
C GLU A 169 -1.55 7.40 -1.74
N SER A 170 -1.17 8.62 -2.15
CA SER A 170 -0.66 9.64 -1.23
C SER A 170 -1.70 10.01 -0.17
N ASN A 171 -2.97 10.09 -0.53
CA ASN A 171 -4.04 10.38 0.41
C ASN A 171 -4.25 9.26 1.44
N PHE A 172 -4.18 7.99 1.02
CA PHE A 172 -4.22 6.88 1.95
C PHE A 172 -3.02 6.88 2.91
N GLN A 173 -1.83 7.15 2.40
CA GLN A 173 -0.61 7.22 3.19
C GLN A 173 -0.62 8.39 4.17
N ASP A 174 -1.13 9.56 3.76
CA ASP A 174 -1.35 10.72 4.65
C ASP A 174 -2.36 10.39 5.75
N TRP A 175 -3.45 9.71 5.40
CA TRP A 175 -4.42 9.22 6.39
C TRP A 175 -3.75 8.26 7.39
N ALA A 176 -2.95 7.31 6.93
CA ALA A 176 -2.25 6.38 7.81
C ALA A 176 -1.33 7.11 8.79
N LEU A 177 -0.56 8.08 8.30
CA LEU A 177 0.30 8.91 9.15
C LEU A 177 -0.49 9.71 10.18
N ALA A 178 -1.66 10.25 9.79
CA ALA A 178 -2.58 10.91 10.71
C ALA A 178 -3.08 9.98 11.81
N GLN A 179 -3.35 8.69 11.51
CA GLN A 179 -3.77 7.71 12.52
C GLN A 179 -2.67 7.45 13.57
N MET A 180 -1.40 7.45 13.18
CA MET A 180 -0.30 7.37 14.14
C MET A 180 -0.20 8.65 14.97
N ALA A 181 -0.36 9.82 14.36
CA ALA A 181 -0.37 11.11 15.06
C ALA A 181 -1.46 11.17 16.14
N VAL A 182 -2.67 10.67 15.85
CA VAL A 182 -3.76 10.54 16.85
C VAL A 182 -3.30 9.75 18.07
N ARG A 183 -2.66 8.60 17.88
CA ARG A 183 -2.21 7.76 19.00
C ARG A 183 -1.01 8.33 19.76
N LEU A 184 -0.23 9.19 19.10
CA LEU A 184 0.90 9.90 19.73
C LEU A 184 0.47 11.21 20.42
N GLY A 185 -0.81 11.60 20.33
CA GLY A 185 -1.30 12.88 20.89
C GLY A 185 -0.82 14.11 20.12
N LEU A 186 -0.45 13.97 18.84
CA LEU A 186 0.03 15.04 17.98
C LEU A 186 -1.13 15.66 17.18
N GLU A 187 -2.00 16.40 17.85
CA GLU A 187 -3.28 16.89 17.30
C GLU A 187 -3.10 17.71 16.01
N ASP A 188 -2.17 18.68 15.99
CA ASP A 188 -1.90 19.49 14.80
C ASP A 188 -1.47 18.64 13.60
N LYS A 189 -0.66 17.61 13.83
CA LYS A 189 -0.19 16.70 12.78
C LYS A 189 -1.31 15.76 12.32
N ALA A 190 -2.12 15.27 13.25
CA ALA A 190 -3.30 14.49 12.94
C ALA A 190 -4.28 15.28 12.05
N ALA A 191 -4.55 16.54 12.39
CA ALA A 191 -5.38 17.42 11.60
C ALA A 191 -4.77 17.73 10.23
N TYR A 192 -3.48 18.05 10.16
CA TYR A 192 -2.79 18.40 8.91
C TYR A 192 -2.82 17.25 7.90
N PHE A 193 -2.36 16.06 8.29
CA PHE A 193 -2.33 14.90 7.41
C PHE A 193 -3.73 14.33 7.14
N GLY A 194 -4.63 14.41 8.14
CA GLY A 194 -6.03 14.04 7.98
C GLY A 194 -6.73 14.89 6.91
N ASN A 195 -6.55 16.21 6.94
CA ASN A 195 -7.10 17.10 5.91
C ASN A 195 -6.53 16.82 4.51
N ARG A 196 -5.22 16.57 4.42
CA ARG A 196 -4.57 16.22 3.15
C ARG A 196 -5.12 14.93 2.54
N SER A 197 -5.53 13.97 3.36
CA SER A 197 -6.04 12.68 2.91
C SER A 197 -7.35 12.75 2.12
N HIS A 198 -8.00 13.90 2.06
CA HIS A 198 -9.27 14.13 1.37
C HIS A 198 -9.14 14.60 -0.08
N GLY A 199 -7.92 14.79 -0.58
CA GLY A 199 -7.66 15.36 -1.92
C GLY A 199 -8.26 14.55 -3.07
N TRP A 200 -8.38 13.23 -2.93
CA TRP A 200 -8.99 12.32 -3.92
C TRP A 200 -10.40 12.74 -4.34
N ARG A 201 -11.15 13.45 -3.47
CA ARG A 201 -12.51 13.94 -3.76
C ARG A 201 -12.53 14.90 -4.96
N LYS A 202 -11.42 15.59 -5.22
CA LYS A 202 -11.25 16.49 -6.37
C LYS A 202 -11.14 15.74 -7.70
N LEU A 203 -10.83 14.46 -7.65
CA LEU A 203 -10.73 13.55 -8.80
C LEU A 203 -12.03 12.78 -9.06
N TYR A 204 -13.02 12.90 -8.18
CA TYR A 204 -14.32 12.26 -8.39
C TYR A 204 -15.08 12.92 -9.52
N ARG A 205 -15.48 12.12 -10.50
CA ARG A 205 -16.23 12.53 -11.69
C ARG A 205 -17.67 12.05 -11.58
N PRO A 206 -18.65 12.95 -11.30
CA PRO A 206 -20.03 12.57 -10.97
C PRO A 206 -20.79 11.84 -12.08
N ASP A 207 -20.56 12.22 -13.35
CA ASP A 207 -21.21 11.59 -14.51
C ASP A 207 -20.73 10.15 -14.76
N GLN A 208 -19.49 9.85 -14.37
CA GLN A 208 -18.88 8.53 -14.47
C GLN A 208 -18.94 7.76 -13.13
N GLN A 209 -19.13 8.45 -12.00
CA GLN A 209 -19.07 7.90 -10.64
C GLN A 209 -17.74 7.14 -10.36
N LEU A 210 -16.63 7.64 -10.87
CA LEU A 210 -15.29 7.08 -10.74
C LEU A 210 -14.28 8.20 -10.53
N LEU A 211 -13.05 7.85 -10.15
CA LEU A 211 -11.94 8.79 -10.01
C LEU A 211 -11.16 8.88 -11.32
N PHE A 212 -11.00 10.10 -11.82
CA PHE A 212 -10.29 10.38 -13.06
C PHE A 212 -9.12 11.35 -12.84
N PRO A 213 -8.05 11.24 -13.64
CA PRO A 213 -6.94 12.16 -13.59
C PRO A 213 -7.33 13.54 -14.15
N LYS A 214 -6.83 14.59 -13.50
CA LYS A 214 -6.90 16.00 -13.95
C LYS A 214 -5.51 16.54 -14.24
N ASP A 215 -5.44 17.51 -15.12
CA ASP A 215 -4.24 18.32 -15.36
C ASP A 215 -4.06 19.44 -14.33
N GLU A 216 -3.06 20.29 -14.52
CA GLU A 216 -2.76 21.45 -13.68
C GLU A 216 -3.84 22.54 -13.74
N GLN A 217 -4.65 22.56 -14.80
CA GLN A 217 -5.77 23.51 -15.01
C GLN A 217 -7.10 22.95 -14.47
N GLY A 218 -7.07 21.73 -13.88
CA GLY A 218 -8.26 21.08 -13.35
C GLY A 218 -9.16 20.43 -14.41
N GLN A 219 -8.68 20.28 -15.66
CA GLN A 219 -9.41 19.63 -16.74
C GLN A 219 -9.18 18.11 -16.70
N TRP A 220 -10.21 17.32 -17.06
CA TRP A 220 -10.10 15.87 -17.17
C TRP A 220 -9.17 15.49 -18.33
N LEU A 221 -8.25 14.55 -18.09
CA LEU A 221 -7.31 14.10 -19.13
C LEU A 221 -7.97 13.27 -20.23
N HIS A 222 -9.04 12.57 -19.91
CA HIS A 222 -9.79 11.73 -20.83
C HIS A 222 -11.16 11.36 -20.26
N ASP A 223 -12.01 10.75 -21.08
CA ASP A 223 -13.38 10.36 -20.75
C ASP A 223 -13.56 8.83 -20.67
N ASP A 224 -12.55 8.06 -21.10
CA ASP A 224 -12.61 6.59 -21.12
C ASP A 224 -12.19 6.01 -19.76
N PRO A 225 -13.11 5.36 -19.00
CA PRO A 225 -12.79 4.80 -17.69
C PRO A 225 -11.90 3.55 -17.73
N LEU A 226 -11.75 2.92 -18.91
CA LEU A 226 -10.86 1.77 -19.10
C LEU A 226 -9.45 2.18 -19.57
N ARG A 227 -9.23 3.47 -19.80
CA ARG A 227 -7.92 3.97 -20.18
C ARG A 227 -6.99 4.10 -18.97
N GLY A 228 -5.81 3.46 -19.04
CA GLY A 228 -4.83 3.46 -17.95
C GLY A 228 -4.04 4.77 -17.77
N THR A 229 -4.17 5.74 -18.72
CA THR A 229 -3.46 7.02 -18.64
C THR A 229 -3.85 7.80 -17.38
N GLY A 230 -2.84 8.19 -16.58
CA GLY A 230 -3.06 8.94 -15.34
C GLY A 230 -3.43 8.07 -14.14
N SER A 231 -3.30 6.75 -14.27
CA SER A 231 -3.32 5.79 -13.16
C SER A 231 -2.00 4.99 -13.16
N ILE A 232 -1.67 4.37 -12.04
CA ILE A 232 -0.45 3.55 -11.92
C ILE A 232 -0.88 2.10 -12.04
N GLU A 233 -0.51 1.47 -13.17
CA GLU A 233 -0.83 0.06 -13.48
C GLU A 233 -2.32 -0.30 -13.29
N ALA A 234 -3.19 0.69 -13.43
CA ALA A 234 -4.62 0.60 -13.23
C ALA A 234 -5.36 1.52 -14.21
N ASN A 235 -6.67 1.55 -14.12
CA ASN A 235 -7.55 2.52 -14.74
C ASN A 235 -8.59 3.03 -13.72
N ALA A 236 -9.53 3.87 -14.15
CA ALA A 236 -10.51 4.46 -13.24
C ALA A 236 -11.40 3.41 -12.54
N TRP A 237 -11.75 2.29 -13.21
CA TRP A 237 -12.51 1.19 -12.62
C TRP A 237 -11.76 0.48 -11.48
N GLN A 238 -10.47 0.25 -11.65
CA GLN A 238 -9.65 -0.45 -10.67
C GLN A 238 -9.23 0.45 -9.51
N ALA A 239 -8.80 1.68 -9.82
CA ALA A 239 -8.21 2.60 -8.85
C ALA A 239 -9.23 3.26 -7.90
N THR A 240 -10.48 3.46 -8.34
CA THR A 240 -11.50 4.20 -7.55
C THR A 240 -11.69 3.62 -6.15
N TRP A 241 -11.65 2.30 -6.00
CA TRP A 241 -11.87 1.61 -4.73
C TRP A 241 -10.67 1.68 -3.77
N GLY A 242 -9.54 2.17 -4.26
CA GLY A 242 -8.30 2.37 -3.49
C GLY A 242 -8.39 3.45 -2.40
N VAL A 243 -9.46 4.27 -2.38
CA VAL A 243 -9.75 5.22 -1.29
C VAL A 243 -10.32 4.52 -0.05
N SER A 244 -9.71 3.43 0.33
CA SER A 244 -10.20 2.51 1.37
C SER A 244 -10.30 3.14 2.78
N HIS A 245 -9.67 4.28 3.01
CA HIS A 245 -9.81 5.07 4.23
C HIS A 245 -11.14 5.84 4.31
N GLU A 246 -11.80 6.12 3.17
CA GLU A 246 -13.01 6.93 3.07
C GLU A 246 -14.13 6.29 2.22
N LEU A 247 -14.26 4.99 2.20
CA LEU A 247 -15.30 4.27 1.45
C LEU A 247 -16.73 4.78 1.73
N PRO A 248 -17.13 5.13 2.97
CA PRO A 248 -18.45 5.73 3.21
C PRO A 248 -18.67 7.06 2.48
N THR A 249 -17.64 7.90 2.40
CA THR A 249 -17.71 9.15 1.62
C THR A 249 -17.83 8.88 0.13
N LEU A 250 -17.08 7.91 -0.39
CA LEU A 250 -17.19 7.49 -1.79
C LEU A 250 -18.60 6.97 -2.10
N ALA A 251 -19.17 6.14 -1.23
CA ALA A 251 -20.53 5.63 -1.38
C ALA A 251 -21.56 6.77 -1.40
N THR A 252 -21.40 7.77 -0.54
CA THR A 252 -22.27 8.96 -0.52
C THR A 252 -22.20 9.72 -1.84
N LEU A 253 -21.00 9.94 -2.39
CA LEU A 253 -20.81 10.61 -3.69
C LEU A 253 -21.42 9.82 -4.85
N MET A 254 -21.42 8.50 -4.79
CA MET A 254 -22.05 7.61 -5.78
C MET A 254 -23.59 7.57 -5.66
N GLY A 255 -24.17 8.21 -4.65
CA GLY A 255 -25.63 8.25 -4.44
C GLY A 255 -26.14 7.16 -3.50
N GLY A 256 -25.29 6.65 -2.61
CA GLY A 256 -25.62 5.71 -1.55
C GLY A 256 -25.02 4.32 -1.73
N TYR A 257 -25.11 3.53 -0.68
CA TYR A 257 -24.48 2.19 -0.61
C TYR A 257 -25.00 1.21 -1.66
N ASP A 258 -26.26 1.30 -2.06
CA ASP A 258 -26.79 0.41 -3.09
C ASP A 258 -26.13 0.66 -4.45
N LYS A 259 -26.11 1.92 -4.91
CA LYS A 259 -25.46 2.31 -6.17
C LYS A 259 -23.96 2.03 -6.15
N PHE A 260 -23.32 2.25 -5.02
CA PHE A 260 -21.91 1.92 -4.79
C PHE A 260 -21.65 0.43 -5.02
N CYS A 261 -22.46 -0.46 -4.40
CA CYS A 261 -22.31 -1.90 -4.57
C CYS A 261 -22.74 -2.36 -5.99
N GLU A 262 -23.78 -1.80 -6.57
CA GLU A 262 -24.22 -2.12 -7.94
C GLU A 262 -23.11 -1.82 -8.96
N LYS A 263 -22.49 -0.65 -8.84
CA LYS A 263 -21.41 -0.26 -9.73
C LYS A 263 -20.18 -1.18 -9.60
N LEU A 264 -19.79 -1.53 -8.39
CA LEU A 264 -18.68 -2.45 -8.17
C LEU A 264 -19.03 -3.86 -8.64
N ASN A 265 -20.25 -4.35 -8.38
CA ASN A 265 -20.71 -5.66 -8.81
C ASN A 265 -20.72 -5.77 -10.35
N TYR A 266 -21.18 -4.73 -11.04
CA TYR A 266 -21.08 -4.66 -12.50
C TYR A 266 -19.63 -4.84 -12.98
N ALA A 267 -18.66 -4.20 -12.34
CA ALA A 267 -17.26 -4.35 -12.71
C ALA A 267 -16.76 -5.81 -12.55
N PHE A 268 -17.15 -6.47 -11.47
CA PHE A 268 -16.83 -7.88 -11.26
C PHE A 268 -17.48 -8.81 -12.29
N GLU A 269 -18.76 -8.57 -12.63
CA GLU A 269 -19.47 -9.33 -13.67
C GLU A 269 -18.78 -9.20 -15.03
N GLN A 270 -18.29 -8.00 -15.38
CA GLN A 270 -17.54 -7.77 -16.63
C GLN A 270 -16.16 -8.42 -16.63
N ALA A 271 -15.52 -8.58 -15.47
CA ALA A 271 -14.19 -9.16 -15.36
C ALA A 271 -14.19 -10.69 -15.25
N ALA A 272 -15.26 -11.29 -14.74
CA ALA A 272 -15.38 -12.73 -14.48
C ALA A 272 -15.12 -13.65 -15.71
N PRO A 273 -15.54 -13.29 -16.95
CA PRO A 273 -15.27 -14.13 -18.13
C PRO A 273 -13.78 -14.28 -18.49
N GLN A 274 -12.91 -13.45 -17.93
CA GLN A 274 -11.47 -13.48 -18.15
C GLN A 274 -10.70 -13.78 -16.85
N ASP A 275 -11.34 -14.48 -15.91
CA ASP A 275 -10.76 -14.97 -14.67
C ASP A 275 -10.12 -13.86 -13.78
N PHE A 276 -10.55 -12.60 -13.96
CA PHE A 276 -10.02 -11.41 -13.27
C PHE A 276 -8.52 -11.18 -13.50
N VAL A 277 -7.98 -11.62 -14.64
CA VAL A 277 -6.56 -11.48 -15.00
C VAL A 277 -6.43 -10.64 -16.26
N PHE A 278 -5.93 -9.41 -16.10
CA PHE A 278 -5.77 -8.45 -17.20
C PHE A 278 -4.37 -7.83 -17.15
N GLY A 279 -3.91 -7.34 -18.29
CA GLY A 279 -2.70 -6.52 -18.38
C GLY A 279 -2.85 -5.20 -17.60
N TYR A 280 -1.74 -4.55 -17.31
CA TYR A 280 -1.72 -3.31 -16.55
C TYR A 280 -2.66 -2.25 -17.15
N GLY A 281 -3.55 -1.72 -16.32
CA GLY A 281 -4.52 -0.72 -16.72
C GLY A 281 -5.64 -1.21 -17.62
N GLN A 282 -5.78 -2.53 -17.82
CA GLN A 282 -6.84 -3.14 -18.64
C GLN A 282 -7.90 -3.81 -17.77
N GLY A 283 -9.11 -3.93 -18.33
CA GLY A 283 -10.25 -4.60 -17.68
C GLY A 283 -10.90 -3.80 -16.56
N TYR A 284 -12.02 -4.30 -16.07
CA TYR A 284 -12.82 -3.63 -15.03
C TYR A 284 -12.30 -3.90 -13.61
N VAL A 285 -11.91 -5.15 -13.34
CA VAL A 285 -11.30 -5.60 -12.09
C VAL A 285 -10.17 -6.53 -12.46
N SER A 286 -8.98 -6.30 -11.92
CA SER A 286 -7.83 -7.18 -12.15
C SER A 286 -7.20 -7.60 -10.82
N TYR A 287 -7.00 -8.89 -10.67
CA TYR A 287 -6.23 -9.49 -9.58
C TYR A 287 -4.85 -9.98 -10.04
N ALA A 288 -4.47 -9.60 -11.25
CA ALA A 288 -3.12 -9.82 -11.77
C ALA A 288 -2.09 -8.87 -11.16
N ASN A 289 -2.55 -7.82 -10.43
CA ASN A 289 -1.71 -6.76 -9.89
C ASN A 289 -2.36 -6.10 -8.65
N GLN A 290 -1.58 -5.37 -7.87
CA GLN A 290 -1.95 -4.83 -6.56
C GLN A 290 -3.15 -3.88 -6.55
N PRO A 291 -3.39 -2.97 -7.51
CA PRO A 291 -4.52 -2.03 -7.44
C PRO A 291 -5.89 -2.68 -7.24
N GLY A 292 -6.06 -3.92 -7.70
CA GLY A 292 -7.31 -4.68 -7.55
C GLY A 292 -7.46 -5.43 -6.24
N CYS A 293 -6.40 -5.61 -5.45
CA CYS A 293 -6.36 -6.55 -4.32
C CYS A 293 -7.43 -6.33 -3.25
N SER A 294 -7.90 -5.09 -3.04
CA SER A 294 -8.92 -4.78 -2.04
C SER A 294 -10.36 -4.84 -2.59
N ASN A 295 -10.55 -4.85 -3.91
CA ASN A 295 -11.84 -4.52 -4.53
C ASN A 295 -12.97 -5.47 -4.10
N ALA A 296 -12.76 -6.78 -4.02
CA ALA A 296 -13.78 -7.76 -3.58
C ALA A 296 -14.21 -7.56 -2.11
N HIS A 297 -13.37 -6.94 -1.30
CA HIS A 297 -13.64 -6.73 0.13
C HIS A 297 -14.48 -5.46 0.40
N VAL A 298 -14.57 -4.57 -0.58
CA VAL A 298 -15.25 -3.28 -0.48
C VAL A 298 -16.76 -3.40 -0.29
N PHE A 299 -17.39 -4.45 -0.79
CA PHE A 299 -18.84 -4.68 -0.61
C PHE A 299 -19.28 -4.77 0.86
N SER A 300 -18.41 -5.25 1.75
CA SER A 300 -18.69 -5.29 3.19
C SER A 300 -18.96 -3.89 3.76
N TRP A 301 -18.26 -2.86 3.25
CA TRP A 301 -18.49 -1.45 3.59
C TRP A 301 -19.79 -0.90 3.02
N GLY A 302 -20.26 -1.45 1.91
CA GLY A 302 -21.55 -1.13 1.29
C GLY A 302 -22.74 -1.85 1.93
N GLY A 303 -22.52 -2.62 3.01
CA GLY A 303 -23.58 -3.38 3.69
C GLY A 303 -24.02 -4.65 2.96
N LYS A 304 -23.25 -5.10 1.95
CA LYS A 304 -23.51 -6.33 1.18
C LYS A 304 -22.39 -7.35 1.34
N PRO A 305 -22.11 -7.84 2.58
CA PRO A 305 -20.98 -8.75 2.83
C PRO A 305 -21.09 -10.08 2.06
N TRP A 306 -22.30 -10.51 1.67
CA TRP A 306 -22.50 -11.69 0.83
C TRP A 306 -21.88 -11.55 -0.57
N LEU A 307 -21.81 -10.33 -1.13
CA LEU A 307 -21.10 -10.07 -2.40
C LEU A 307 -19.58 -10.18 -2.20
N THR A 308 -19.04 -9.69 -1.06
CA THR A 308 -17.63 -9.94 -0.69
C THR A 308 -17.35 -11.44 -0.65
N GLN A 309 -18.19 -12.22 0.05
CA GLN A 309 -18.03 -13.68 0.16
C GLN A 309 -18.06 -14.38 -1.19
N TYR A 310 -19.01 -14.00 -2.04
CA TYR A 310 -19.15 -14.56 -3.38
C TYR A 310 -17.95 -14.25 -4.27
N TRP A 311 -17.57 -12.97 -4.37
CA TRP A 311 -16.50 -12.55 -5.28
C TRP A 311 -15.12 -12.95 -4.79
N VAL A 312 -14.83 -12.88 -3.48
CA VAL A 312 -13.58 -13.36 -2.90
C VAL A 312 -13.34 -14.84 -3.24
N ARG A 313 -14.36 -15.69 -3.11
CA ARG A 313 -14.24 -17.10 -3.48
C ARG A 313 -13.96 -17.27 -4.97
N ARG A 314 -14.75 -16.64 -5.82
CA ARG A 314 -14.58 -16.74 -7.27
C ARG A 314 -13.22 -16.25 -7.75
N VAL A 315 -12.77 -15.10 -7.25
CA VAL A 315 -11.45 -14.56 -7.57
C VAL A 315 -10.35 -15.52 -7.12
N ASN A 316 -10.44 -16.04 -5.88
CA ASN A 316 -9.40 -16.92 -5.36
C ASN A 316 -9.31 -18.23 -6.15
N GLU A 317 -10.45 -18.78 -6.59
CA GLU A 317 -10.51 -19.98 -7.43
C GLU A 317 -10.03 -19.73 -8.86
N GLN A 318 -10.42 -18.61 -9.48
CA GLN A 318 -10.16 -18.32 -10.89
C GLN A 318 -8.79 -17.70 -11.11
N ALA A 319 -8.42 -16.65 -10.36
CA ALA A 319 -7.15 -15.95 -10.54
C ALA A 319 -5.97 -16.65 -9.86
N TYR A 320 -6.20 -17.32 -8.72
CA TYR A 320 -5.14 -17.89 -7.87
C TYR A 320 -5.22 -19.41 -7.70
N GLY A 321 -6.18 -20.08 -8.32
CA GLY A 321 -6.43 -21.51 -8.15
C GLY A 321 -5.45 -22.44 -8.88
N GLY A 322 -4.40 -21.91 -9.49
CA GLY A 322 -3.39 -22.72 -10.18
C GLY A 322 -2.55 -23.55 -9.19
N THR A 323 -2.39 -24.86 -9.48
CA THR A 323 -1.64 -25.79 -8.66
C THR A 323 -0.34 -26.29 -9.33
N THR A 324 -0.05 -25.77 -10.50
CA THR A 324 1.13 -26.11 -11.29
C THR A 324 1.98 -24.87 -11.57
N PRO A 325 3.30 -25.00 -11.78
CA PRO A 325 4.20 -23.86 -11.98
C PRO A 325 3.86 -22.98 -13.18
N ASP A 326 3.24 -23.56 -14.22
CA ASP A 326 2.82 -22.86 -15.44
C ASP A 326 1.53 -22.04 -15.26
N ARG A 327 0.76 -22.29 -14.21
CA ARG A 327 -0.48 -21.55 -13.91
C ARG A 327 -0.35 -20.60 -12.74
N GLY A 328 0.53 -20.89 -11.81
CA GLY A 328 0.91 -20.05 -10.68
C GLY A 328 -0.26 -19.27 -10.06
N TYR A 329 -0.11 -17.96 -9.91
CA TYR A 329 -1.12 -17.04 -9.42
C TYR A 329 -2.03 -16.47 -10.51
N GLY A 330 -1.80 -16.79 -11.77
CA GLY A 330 -2.55 -16.20 -12.88
C GLY A 330 -2.28 -14.71 -13.14
N GLY A 331 -1.40 -14.07 -12.35
CA GLY A 331 -1.05 -12.66 -12.47
C GLY A 331 0.21 -12.40 -13.26
N HIS A 332 0.58 -11.11 -13.37
CA HIS A 332 1.82 -10.68 -14.01
C HIS A 332 3.00 -10.78 -13.05
N ASP A 333 2.80 -10.31 -11.82
CA ASP A 333 3.83 -10.24 -10.81
C ASP A 333 3.33 -10.85 -9.49
N GLU A 334 4.14 -11.67 -8.88
CA GLU A 334 3.87 -12.21 -7.54
C GLU A 334 4.27 -11.21 -6.45
N ASP A 335 5.24 -10.34 -6.76
CA ASP A 335 5.72 -9.23 -5.95
C ASP A 335 6.12 -9.63 -4.54
N GLN A 336 7.00 -10.63 -4.49
CA GLN A 336 7.68 -11.04 -3.27
C GLN A 336 6.72 -11.41 -2.12
N GLY A 337 5.66 -12.15 -2.44
CA GLY A 337 4.68 -12.65 -1.49
C GLY A 337 3.40 -11.85 -1.40
N GLN A 338 3.26 -10.74 -2.12
CA GLN A 338 2.07 -9.92 -2.05
C GLN A 338 0.83 -10.64 -2.58
N MET A 339 0.91 -11.19 -3.81
CA MET A 339 -0.25 -11.86 -4.42
C MET A 339 -0.57 -13.17 -3.69
N GLY A 340 0.43 -13.92 -3.27
CA GLY A 340 0.24 -15.07 -2.36
C GLY A 340 -0.36 -14.68 -1.03
N GLY A 341 -0.05 -13.49 -0.51
CA GLY A 341 -0.66 -12.90 0.68
C GLY A 341 -2.15 -12.58 0.51
N VAL A 342 -2.53 -12.02 -0.65
CA VAL A 342 -3.95 -11.79 -0.99
C VAL A 342 -4.73 -13.11 -1.04
N SER A 343 -4.22 -14.11 -1.76
CA SER A 343 -4.84 -15.44 -1.83
C SER A 343 -4.97 -16.09 -0.45
N ALA A 344 -3.94 -15.98 0.39
CA ALA A 344 -3.98 -16.51 1.76
C ALA A 344 -5.05 -15.84 2.60
N LEU A 345 -5.16 -14.51 2.57
CA LEU A 345 -6.20 -13.76 3.28
C LEU A 345 -7.61 -14.12 2.80
N MET A 346 -7.80 -14.24 1.49
CA MET A 346 -9.07 -14.72 0.92
C MET A 346 -9.43 -16.12 1.40
N SER A 347 -8.45 -17.03 1.49
CA SER A 347 -8.64 -18.41 1.91
C SER A 347 -8.99 -18.53 3.40
N ILE A 348 -8.40 -17.72 4.26
CA ILE A 348 -8.69 -17.75 5.73
C ILE A 348 -9.92 -16.90 6.11
N GLY A 349 -10.46 -16.12 5.17
CA GLY A 349 -11.66 -15.32 5.38
C GLY A 349 -11.45 -14.08 6.26
N LEU A 350 -10.24 -13.52 6.29
CA LEU A 350 -9.89 -12.29 7.01
C LEU A 350 -9.28 -11.27 6.06
N PHE A 351 -9.62 -10.00 6.28
CA PHE A 351 -9.04 -8.90 5.53
C PHE A 351 -9.03 -7.61 6.36
N SER A 352 -8.32 -6.60 5.89
CA SER A 352 -8.47 -5.23 6.35
C SER A 352 -8.30 -4.27 5.18
N THR A 353 -9.37 -3.65 4.72
CA THR A 353 -9.33 -2.67 3.62
C THR A 353 -8.44 -1.48 3.94
N ARG A 354 -8.32 -1.13 5.22
CA ARG A 354 -7.46 -0.07 5.74
C ARG A 354 -6.06 -0.55 6.12
N GLY A 355 -5.70 -1.78 5.77
CA GLY A 355 -4.38 -2.34 6.00
C GLY A 355 -3.96 -2.38 7.48
N THR A 356 -4.93 -2.38 8.42
CA THR A 356 -4.70 -2.27 9.86
C THR A 356 -3.98 -0.98 10.32
N ALA A 357 -3.90 0.04 9.46
CA ALA A 357 -3.27 1.32 9.77
C ALA A 357 -4.16 2.28 10.57
N ALA A 358 -5.43 1.96 10.79
CA ALA A 358 -6.32 2.75 11.65
C ALA A 358 -5.78 2.81 13.10
N ALA A 359 -6.05 3.91 13.81
CA ALA A 359 -5.64 4.09 15.22
C ALA A 359 -6.20 2.98 16.13
N ARG A 360 -7.31 2.38 15.73
CA ARG A 360 -7.83 1.11 16.27
C ARG A 360 -7.96 0.14 15.09
N PRO A 361 -6.98 -0.76 14.88
CA PRO A 361 -7.02 -1.69 13.77
C PRO A 361 -8.25 -2.59 13.81
N VAL A 362 -8.88 -2.77 12.64
CA VAL A 362 -10.06 -3.61 12.46
C VAL A 362 -9.77 -4.62 11.35
N TYR A 363 -10.23 -5.84 11.56
CA TYR A 363 -10.24 -6.90 10.56
C TYR A 363 -11.68 -7.15 10.12
N GLU A 364 -11.91 -7.21 8.82
CA GLU A 364 -13.17 -7.65 8.26
C GLU A 364 -13.19 -9.18 8.22
N ILE A 365 -14.24 -9.78 8.78
CA ILE A 365 -14.49 -11.22 8.73
C ILE A 365 -15.33 -11.49 7.49
N LEU A 366 -14.80 -12.27 6.56
CA LEU A 366 -15.44 -12.52 5.26
C LEU A 366 -16.49 -13.61 5.31
N SER A 367 -16.40 -14.52 6.18
CA SER A 367 -17.29 -15.63 6.56
C SER A 367 -16.47 -16.91 6.79
N LEU A 368 -16.85 -17.64 7.82
CA LEU A 368 -16.30 -18.96 8.12
C LEU A 368 -17.23 -20.10 7.65
N ILE A 369 -18.25 -19.78 6.87
CA ILE A 369 -19.18 -20.80 6.36
C ILE A 369 -18.56 -21.38 5.08
N HIS A 370 -18.03 -22.56 5.21
CA HIS A 370 -17.58 -23.42 4.13
C HIS A 370 -18.73 -24.31 3.66
#